data_d519b383e45b5a01080680f7bf723bce
#
_entry.id   d519b383e45b5a01080680f7bf723bce
#
_cell.length_a   1.000
_cell.length_b   1.000
_cell.length_c   1.000
_cell.angle_alpha   90.00
_cell.angle_beta   90.00
_cell.angle_gamma   90.00
#
_symmetry.space_group_name_H-M   'P 1'
#
loop_
_entity.id
_entity.type
_entity.pdbx_description
1 polymer ?
#
loop_
_entity_poly.entity_id
_entity_poly.type
_entity_poly.pdbx_seq_one_letter_code
_entity_poly.pdbx_strand_id
1 'polypeptide(L)'
;MSILSGKGKVKLDGQKGLTKDKPILTIETPDVIYVPLVLGVATDFDVHVKEGDHVCIGTKLATRKSMYVPIYSPVSGTVKGIEKRMHASKRLQNHIVIENDHKDERVKAYEVSDPDHMSQEDIIKAIKELGIVGLGGSGFPTYVKYENVQNIETILINGVECEPFLTSDHVAMKRDIKALFDGTHYLIQAAGAKKAIIAIKEHKPDLMELLVEEAKNYDNIEPREVPDRYPMGWERVLIRTVFKKEYDRLPAEIGVIVNNSSTAIAVSKGIRQGEAITRRVVTFSGNGLKEPQNVDVAIGTPVNYIVEKIGGYIDEDCDGFLVGGGPMMGKSVMNDTFVIYSHNNAITVMKKENIQPLPCLKCGECT
;
A
#
# COMPACT_ATOMS: atom_id res chain seq x y z
N MET A 1 -27.52 1.63 -19.51
CA MET A 1 -27.91 1.51 -18.08
C MET A 1 -26.65 1.50 -17.26
N SER A 2 -26.46 2.50 -16.41
CA SER A 2 -25.27 2.60 -15.56
C SER A 2 -25.28 1.47 -14.53
N ILE A 3 -24.28 0.62 -14.56
CA ILE A 3 -24.04 -0.48 -13.59
C ILE A 3 -23.96 0.05 -12.14
N LEU A 4 -23.85 1.36 -11.96
CA LEU A 4 -23.72 2.03 -10.66
C LEU A 4 -25.03 2.65 -10.14
N SER A 5 -26.16 2.48 -10.83
CA SER A 5 -27.47 2.94 -10.35
C SER A 5 -28.17 1.92 -9.44
N GLY A 6 -27.58 0.74 -9.25
CA GLY A 6 -28.08 -0.28 -8.36
C GLY A 6 -27.99 0.11 -6.88
N LYS A 7 -28.77 -0.53 -6.04
CA LYS A 7 -28.81 -0.41 -4.57
C LYS A 7 -27.50 -0.82 -3.85
N GLY A 8 -26.42 -1.10 -4.62
CA GLY A 8 -25.14 -1.68 -4.22
C GLY A 8 -24.21 -0.83 -3.35
N LYS A 9 -24.74 0.14 -2.61
CA LYS A 9 -23.96 0.87 -1.60
C LYS A 9 -24.33 0.33 -0.21
N VAL A 10 -23.61 -0.69 0.24
CA VAL A 10 -23.86 -1.33 1.53
C VAL A 10 -23.02 -0.64 2.61
N LYS A 11 -23.64 -0.31 3.73
CA LYS A 11 -22.92 0.04 4.94
C LYS A 11 -22.47 -1.28 5.58
N LEU A 12 -21.19 -1.60 5.47
CA LEU A 12 -20.59 -2.75 6.13
C LEU A 12 -20.12 -2.34 7.53
N ASP A 13 -20.20 -3.27 8.48
CA ASP A 13 -19.43 -3.13 9.72
C ASP A 13 -17.94 -3.24 9.36
N GLY A 14 -17.23 -2.13 9.47
CA GLY A 14 -15.82 -2.04 9.07
C GLY A 14 -14.87 -2.72 10.02
N GLN A 15 -15.30 -3.17 11.22
CA GLN A 15 -14.46 -3.81 12.26
C GLN A 15 -13.14 -3.06 12.54
N LYS A 16 -13.13 -1.74 12.34
CA LYS A 16 -11.94 -0.89 12.49
C LYS A 16 -11.50 -0.74 13.94
N GLY A 17 -12.43 -0.90 14.88
CA GLY A 17 -12.19 -0.78 16.33
C GLY A 17 -11.09 -1.73 16.85
N LEU A 18 -10.81 -2.82 16.14
CA LEU A 18 -9.78 -3.77 16.56
C LEU A 18 -8.36 -3.18 16.53
N THR A 19 -8.08 -2.21 15.63
CA THR A 19 -6.71 -1.74 15.38
C THR A 19 -6.56 -0.23 15.21
N LYS A 20 -7.64 0.53 14.92
CA LYS A 20 -7.54 1.96 14.53
C LYS A 20 -6.90 2.88 15.59
N ASP A 21 -7.12 2.55 16.88
CA ASP A 21 -6.66 3.35 18.01
C ASP A 21 -5.39 2.78 18.66
N LYS A 22 -4.87 1.66 18.13
CA LYS A 22 -3.65 1.06 18.62
C LYS A 22 -2.41 1.74 18.01
N PRO A 23 -1.31 1.87 18.77
CA PRO A 23 -0.04 2.36 18.23
C PRO A 23 0.47 1.38 17.16
N ILE A 24 1.24 1.90 16.21
CA ILE A 24 1.94 1.04 15.24
C ILE A 24 3.08 0.34 15.97
N LEU A 25 3.06 -0.99 15.96
CA LEU A 25 4.12 -1.80 16.51
C LEU A 25 5.22 -2.01 15.46
N THR A 26 6.45 -1.61 15.75
CA THR A 26 7.60 -1.94 14.90
C THR A 26 8.02 -3.38 15.17
N ILE A 27 7.96 -4.22 14.15
CA ILE A 27 8.44 -5.60 14.23
C ILE A 27 9.94 -5.63 13.95
N GLU A 28 10.68 -6.27 14.86
CA GLU A 28 12.10 -6.58 14.65
C GLU A 28 12.27 -7.42 13.39
N THR A 29 13.25 -7.09 12.59
CA THR A 29 13.49 -7.79 11.34
C THR A 29 14.15 -9.14 11.62
N PRO A 30 13.66 -10.28 11.07
CA PRO A 30 14.22 -11.60 11.31
C PRO A 30 15.61 -11.76 10.70
N ASP A 31 16.32 -12.84 11.11
CA ASP A 31 17.65 -13.18 10.63
C ASP A 31 17.71 -13.41 9.11
N VAL A 32 16.59 -13.81 8.50
CA VAL A 32 16.51 -14.06 7.06
C VAL A 32 15.30 -13.35 6.46
N ILE A 33 15.56 -12.60 5.40
CA ILE A 33 14.56 -11.90 4.61
C ILE A 33 14.46 -12.51 3.21
N TYR A 34 13.24 -12.57 2.67
CA TYR A 34 12.95 -13.13 1.36
C TYR A 34 12.29 -12.05 0.47
N VAL A 35 13.07 -11.29 -0.28
CA VAL A 35 12.56 -10.20 -1.12
C VAL A 35 11.91 -10.76 -2.38
N PRO A 36 10.59 -10.61 -2.57
CA PRO A 36 9.89 -11.22 -3.70
C PRO A 36 10.23 -10.52 -5.02
N LEU A 37 10.54 -11.29 -6.06
CA LEU A 37 10.69 -10.85 -7.44
C LEU A 37 9.33 -10.92 -8.16
N VAL A 38 8.34 -10.25 -7.56
CA VAL A 38 6.96 -10.19 -8.05
C VAL A 38 6.39 -8.80 -7.78
N LEU A 39 5.76 -8.21 -8.78
CA LEU A 39 5.02 -6.96 -8.62
C LEU A 39 3.70 -7.03 -9.39
N GLY A 40 2.60 -7.11 -8.66
CA GLY A 40 1.28 -7.40 -9.25
C GLY A 40 1.26 -8.78 -9.90
N VAL A 41 1.23 -8.82 -11.23
CA VAL A 41 1.32 -10.06 -12.02
C VAL A 41 2.68 -10.26 -12.71
N ALA A 42 3.56 -9.24 -12.63
CA ALA A 42 4.85 -9.26 -13.30
C ALA A 42 5.90 -10.03 -12.49
N THR A 43 6.69 -10.85 -13.20
CA THR A 43 7.78 -11.68 -12.65
C THR A 43 9.06 -11.54 -13.47
N ASP A 44 9.10 -10.58 -14.41
CA ASP A 44 10.17 -10.32 -15.35
C ASP A 44 11.18 -9.33 -14.75
N PHE A 45 12.14 -9.84 -13.98
CA PHE A 45 13.15 -9.03 -13.30
C PHE A 45 14.55 -9.33 -13.79
N ASP A 46 15.37 -8.28 -13.91
CA ASP A 46 16.83 -8.34 -13.97
C ASP A 46 17.36 -8.24 -12.54
N VAL A 47 18.10 -9.25 -12.10
CA VAL A 47 18.72 -9.29 -10.77
C VAL A 47 20.14 -8.72 -10.88
N HIS A 48 20.48 -7.79 -9.97
CA HIS A 48 21.76 -7.06 -9.97
C HIS A 48 22.74 -7.54 -8.91
N VAL A 49 22.33 -8.46 -8.06
CA VAL A 49 23.14 -9.02 -6.97
C VAL A 49 23.31 -10.53 -7.16
N LYS A 50 24.37 -11.08 -6.59
CA LYS A 50 24.69 -12.51 -6.61
C LYS A 50 24.95 -13.02 -5.19
N GLU A 51 24.96 -14.31 -5.02
CA GLU A 51 25.32 -14.96 -3.75
C GLU A 51 26.71 -14.48 -3.26
N GLY A 52 26.76 -14.13 -1.98
CA GLY A 52 27.94 -13.59 -1.30
C GLY A 52 28.04 -12.06 -1.34
N ASP A 53 27.25 -11.35 -2.14
CA ASP A 53 27.29 -9.89 -2.14
C ASP A 53 26.76 -9.34 -0.81
N HIS A 54 27.46 -8.35 -0.25
CA HIS A 54 26.96 -7.55 0.88
C HIS A 54 26.08 -6.42 0.36
N VAL A 55 24.93 -6.23 1.01
CA VAL A 55 23.95 -5.18 0.68
C VAL A 55 23.62 -4.36 1.92
N CYS A 56 23.27 -3.09 1.71
CA CYS A 56 22.73 -2.20 2.74
C CYS A 56 21.24 -1.98 2.50
N ILE A 57 20.50 -1.49 3.48
CA ILE A 57 19.12 -1.00 3.28
C ILE A 57 19.16 0.09 2.21
N GLY A 58 18.36 -0.08 1.13
CA GLY A 58 18.37 0.83 -0.01
C GLY A 58 19.30 0.42 -1.17
N THR A 59 20.08 -0.67 -1.05
CA THR A 59 20.81 -1.24 -2.20
C THR A 59 19.84 -1.79 -3.23
N LYS A 60 20.01 -1.44 -4.52
CA LYS A 60 19.18 -1.93 -5.63
C LYS A 60 19.48 -3.41 -5.88
N LEU A 61 18.48 -4.27 -5.68
CA LEU A 61 18.61 -5.71 -5.82
C LEU A 61 18.22 -6.21 -7.21
N ALA A 62 17.16 -5.66 -7.77
CA ALA A 62 16.61 -6.08 -9.04
C ALA A 62 15.82 -4.95 -9.70
N THR A 63 15.55 -5.09 -11.01
CA THR A 63 14.70 -4.14 -11.75
C THR A 63 13.70 -4.90 -12.60
N ARG A 64 12.42 -4.52 -12.52
CA ARG A 64 11.39 -5.04 -13.43
C ARG A 64 11.62 -4.51 -14.84
N LYS A 65 11.54 -5.39 -15.85
CA LYS A 65 11.83 -5.06 -17.26
C LYS A 65 10.69 -4.36 -17.97
N SER A 66 9.50 -4.94 -17.92
CA SER A 66 8.34 -4.53 -18.73
C SER A 66 7.80 -3.14 -18.40
N MET A 67 7.91 -2.71 -17.18
CA MET A 67 7.69 -1.34 -16.70
C MET A 67 8.75 -1.13 -15.63
N TYR A 68 9.69 -0.27 -15.87
CA TYR A 68 10.84 -0.07 -14.98
C TYR A 68 10.39 0.17 -13.54
N VAL A 69 10.72 -0.75 -12.64
CA VAL A 69 10.54 -0.61 -11.18
C VAL A 69 11.70 -1.30 -10.50
N PRO A 70 12.60 -0.55 -9.87
CA PRO A 70 13.66 -1.13 -9.04
C PRO A 70 13.08 -1.67 -7.72
N ILE A 71 13.68 -2.75 -7.24
CA ILE A 71 13.45 -3.35 -5.93
C ILE A 71 14.71 -3.17 -5.11
N TYR A 72 14.54 -2.76 -3.86
CA TYR A 72 15.62 -2.41 -2.95
C TYR A 72 15.69 -3.34 -1.75
N SER A 73 16.89 -3.49 -1.18
CA SER A 73 17.10 -4.26 0.03
C SER A 73 16.42 -3.62 1.24
N PRO A 74 15.63 -4.37 2.00
CA PRO A 74 15.02 -3.90 3.24
C PRO A 74 15.92 -4.06 4.46
N VAL A 75 17.06 -4.72 4.32
CA VAL A 75 18.04 -4.99 5.39
C VAL A 75 19.46 -4.75 4.91
N SER A 76 20.41 -4.58 5.86
CA SER A 76 21.83 -4.81 5.60
C SER A 76 22.15 -6.29 5.82
N GLY A 77 23.09 -6.84 5.06
CA GLY A 77 23.47 -8.24 5.21
C GLY A 77 24.03 -8.86 3.93
N THR A 78 24.02 -10.18 3.89
CA THR A 78 24.64 -10.98 2.81
C THR A 78 23.60 -11.71 1.98
N VAL A 79 23.65 -11.54 0.67
CA VAL A 79 22.79 -12.27 -0.29
C VAL A 79 23.17 -13.75 -0.27
N LYS A 80 22.19 -14.64 -0.04
CA LYS A 80 22.36 -16.11 -0.01
C LYS A 80 21.92 -16.78 -1.32
N GLY A 81 21.43 -16.01 -2.29
CA GLY A 81 20.95 -16.53 -3.57
C GLY A 81 19.47 -16.26 -3.82
N ILE A 82 18.89 -17.07 -4.71
CA ILE A 82 17.46 -16.99 -5.08
C ILE A 82 16.75 -18.29 -4.74
N GLU A 83 15.62 -18.20 -4.05
CA GLU A 83 14.80 -19.34 -3.64
C GLU A 83 13.37 -19.18 -4.19
N LYS A 84 12.75 -20.31 -4.58
CA LYS A 84 11.33 -20.37 -4.93
C LYS A 84 10.49 -20.59 -3.67
N ARG A 85 9.62 -19.62 -3.36
CA ARG A 85 8.71 -19.69 -2.22
C ARG A 85 7.27 -19.42 -2.64
N MET A 86 6.33 -19.91 -1.85
CA MET A 86 4.91 -19.60 -2.03
C MET A 86 4.69 -18.10 -1.85
N HIS A 87 4.00 -17.49 -2.81
CA HIS A 87 3.62 -16.09 -2.77
C HIS A 87 2.09 -15.96 -2.59
N ALA A 88 1.61 -14.80 -2.14
CA ALA A 88 0.17 -14.52 -2.00
C ALA A 88 -0.63 -14.67 -3.30
N SER A 89 0.04 -14.73 -4.46
CA SER A 89 -0.55 -15.09 -5.76
C SER A 89 -0.92 -16.57 -5.92
N LYS A 90 -0.68 -17.42 -4.89
CA LYS A 90 -0.84 -18.89 -4.91
C LYS A 90 0.09 -19.60 -5.90
N ARG A 91 1.23 -19.00 -6.21
CA ARG A 91 2.25 -19.57 -7.11
C ARG A 91 3.61 -19.53 -6.42
N LEU A 92 4.47 -20.50 -6.75
CA LEU A 92 5.88 -20.45 -6.39
C LEU A 92 6.53 -19.33 -7.21
N GLN A 93 7.18 -18.40 -6.51
CA GLN A 93 7.84 -17.23 -7.10
C GLN A 93 9.28 -17.12 -6.59
N ASN A 94 10.15 -16.54 -7.39
CA ASN A 94 11.53 -16.29 -7.00
C ASN A 94 11.60 -15.18 -5.93
N HIS A 95 12.44 -15.41 -4.93
CA HIS A 95 12.76 -14.45 -3.87
C HIS A 95 14.27 -14.36 -3.74
N ILE A 96 14.81 -13.16 -3.61
CA ILE A 96 16.20 -12.96 -3.19
C ILE A 96 16.24 -13.20 -1.69
N VAL A 97 17.13 -14.10 -1.26
CA VAL A 97 17.35 -14.44 0.14
C VAL A 97 18.49 -13.60 0.68
N ILE A 98 18.26 -12.88 1.77
CA ILE A 98 19.28 -12.07 2.44
C ILE A 98 19.36 -12.48 3.90
N GLU A 99 20.57 -12.87 4.34
CA GLU A 99 20.89 -13.06 5.75
C GLU A 99 21.15 -11.69 6.36
N ASN A 100 20.28 -11.28 7.29
CA ASN A 100 20.32 -9.99 7.97
C ASN A 100 21.49 -9.97 8.96
N ASP A 101 22.32 -8.95 8.91
CA ASP A 101 23.44 -8.76 9.84
C ASP A 101 23.08 -7.89 11.06
N HIS A 102 21.84 -7.39 11.11
CA HIS A 102 21.29 -6.54 12.16
C HIS A 102 22.06 -5.23 12.41
N LYS A 103 22.90 -4.79 11.45
CA LYS A 103 23.64 -3.52 11.58
C LYS A 103 22.85 -2.31 11.09
N ASP A 104 21.78 -2.57 10.31
CA ASP A 104 20.94 -1.51 9.72
C ASP A 104 21.72 -0.47 8.89
N GLU A 105 22.83 -0.89 8.28
CA GLU A 105 23.59 -0.04 7.35
C GLU A 105 22.72 0.41 6.21
N ARG A 106 22.77 1.72 5.86
CA ARG A 106 21.87 2.34 4.89
C ARG A 106 22.61 3.04 3.79
N VAL A 107 22.02 2.98 2.58
CA VAL A 107 22.39 3.83 1.44
C VAL A 107 21.14 4.50 0.90
N LYS A 108 21.30 5.71 0.36
CA LYS A 108 20.20 6.36 -0.35
C LYS A 108 19.90 5.57 -1.63
N ALA A 109 18.66 5.18 -1.81
CA ALA A 109 18.21 4.50 -3.03
C ALA A 109 18.28 5.43 -4.25
N TYR A 110 18.00 6.71 -4.02
CA TYR A 110 18.12 7.79 -5.00
C TYR A 110 18.42 9.10 -4.27
N GLU A 111 19.30 9.92 -4.83
CA GLU A 111 19.66 11.19 -4.21
C GLU A 111 19.08 12.36 -5.01
N VAL A 112 18.33 13.20 -4.29
CA VAL A 112 17.80 14.48 -4.80
C VAL A 112 18.64 15.59 -4.19
N SER A 113 19.29 16.42 -5.01
CA SER A 113 20.18 17.47 -4.55
C SER A 113 19.43 18.66 -3.95
N ASP A 114 18.30 19.01 -4.53
CA ASP A 114 17.44 20.13 -4.08
C ASP A 114 15.97 19.72 -4.12
N PRO A 115 15.44 19.15 -3.03
CA PRO A 115 14.05 18.70 -2.97
C PRO A 115 13.01 19.82 -3.11
N ASP A 116 13.38 21.07 -2.80
CA ASP A 116 12.43 22.18 -2.78
C ASP A 116 12.28 22.88 -4.16
N HIS A 117 13.23 22.65 -5.08
CA HIS A 117 13.25 23.27 -6.42
C HIS A 117 13.37 22.24 -7.56
N MET A 118 12.53 21.23 -7.54
CA MET A 118 12.53 20.18 -8.56
C MET A 118 11.66 20.58 -9.76
N SER A 119 12.14 20.25 -10.97
CA SER A 119 11.27 20.28 -12.16
C SER A 119 10.25 19.14 -12.16
N GLN A 120 9.23 19.25 -13.00
CA GLN A 120 8.25 18.18 -13.21
C GLN A 120 8.93 16.87 -13.61
N GLU A 121 9.86 16.93 -14.57
CA GLU A 121 10.61 15.76 -15.04
C GLU A 121 11.46 15.14 -13.92
N ASP A 122 12.11 15.97 -13.09
CA ASP A 122 12.95 15.48 -12.00
C ASP A 122 12.13 14.74 -10.94
N ILE A 123 10.92 15.22 -10.62
CA ILE A 123 10.01 14.55 -9.69
C ILE A 123 9.57 13.20 -10.26
N ILE A 124 9.14 13.16 -11.53
CA ILE A 124 8.73 11.91 -12.20
C ILE A 124 9.89 10.92 -12.22
N LYS A 125 11.10 11.39 -12.53
CA LYS A 125 12.33 10.59 -12.52
C LYS A 125 12.64 10.06 -11.11
N ALA A 126 12.53 10.88 -10.09
CA ALA A 126 12.73 10.45 -8.71
C ALA A 126 11.73 9.37 -8.30
N ILE A 127 10.43 9.55 -8.59
CA ILE A 127 9.39 8.54 -8.34
C ILE A 127 9.72 7.21 -9.04
N LYS A 128 10.22 7.27 -10.27
CA LYS A 128 10.63 6.11 -11.08
C LYS A 128 11.83 5.40 -10.50
N GLU A 129 12.92 6.13 -10.21
CA GLU A 129 14.16 5.58 -9.67
C GLU A 129 14.00 5.07 -8.23
N LEU A 130 13.11 5.65 -7.43
CA LEU A 130 12.78 5.16 -6.09
C LEU A 130 11.88 3.91 -6.09
N GLY A 131 11.41 3.47 -7.26
CA GLY A 131 10.54 2.30 -7.39
C GLY A 131 9.18 2.47 -6.72
N ILE A 132 8.65 3.70 -6.67
CA ILE A 132 7.38 3.97 -5.99
C ILE A 132 6.20 3.42 -6.79
N VAL A 133 5.42 2.58 -6.13
CA VAL A 133 4.24 1.92 -6.69
C VAL A 133 2.98 2.24 -5.90
N GLY A 134 1.81 1.93 -6.46
CA GLY A 134 0.53 2.09 -5.78
C GLY A 134 0.40 1.20 -4.55
N LEU A 135 0.47 1.79 -3.36
CA LEU A 135 0.53 1.11 -2.08
C LEU A 135 -0.84 0.74 -1.47
N GLY A 136 -1.92 1.15 -2.11
CA GLY A 136 -3.28 0.73 -1.76
C GLY A 136 -3.70 -0.64 -2.31
N GLY A 137 -2.74 -1.54 -2.60
CA GLY A 137 -2.98 -2.90 -3.07
C GLY A 137 -2.76 -3.13 -4.57
N SER A 138 -2.63 -2.09 -5.40
CA SER A 138 -2.50 -2.24 -6.86
C SER A 138 -1.09 -2.65 -7.32
N GLY A 139 -0.04 -2.16 -6.64
CA GLY A 139 1.35 -2.34 -7.08
C GLY A 139 1.68 -1.73 -8.44
N PHE A 140 0.83 -0.85 -8.98
CA PHE A 140 1.03 -0.21 -10.26
C PHE A 140 2.14 0.87 -10.15
N PRO A 141 3.10 0.95 -11.10
CA PRO A 141 4.18 1.93 -11.05
C PRO A 141 3.62 3.36 -11.08
N THR A 142 3.91 4.15 -10.04
CA THR A 142 3.29 5.47 -9.87
C THR A 142 3.69 6.44 -10.97
N TYR A 143 4.98 6.44 -11.39
CA TYR A 143 5.49 7.35 -12.40
C TYR A 143 4.73 7.27 -13.74
N VAL A 144 4.23 6.09 -14.12
CA VAL A 144 3.49 5.88 -15.37
C VAL A 144 2.22 6.74 -15.44
N LYS A 145 1.63 7.07 -14.30
CA LYS A 145 0.46 7.94 -14.23
C LYS A 145 0.78 9.40 -14.56
N TYR A 146 2.06 9.76 -14.55
CA TYR A 146 2.55 11.14 -14.72
C TYR A 146 3.33 11.33 -16.03
N GLU A 147 3.85 10.24 -16.62
CA GLU A 147 4.48 10.30 -17.93
C GLU A 147 3.45 10.61 -19.03
N ASN A 148 3.74 11.63 -19.84
CA ASN A 148 2.93 11.99 -21.02
C ASN A 148 1.46 12.37 -20.73
N VAL A 149 1.15 12.82 -19.52
CA VAL A 149 -0.19 13.35 -19.20
C VAL A 149 -0.26 14.85 -19.47
N GLN A 150 -1.45 15.31 -19.86
CA GLN A 150 -1.74 16.70 -20.11
C GLN A 150 -3.09 17.09 -19.49
N ASN A 151 -3.27 18.37 -19.22
CA ASN A 151 -4.52 18.95 -18.74
C ASN A 151 -5.02 18.31 -17.42
N ILE A 152 -4.09 17.91 -16.54
CA ILE A 152 -4.47 17.45 -15.20
C ILE A 152 -4.79 18.66 -14.33
N GLU A 153 -5.98 18.67 -13.77
CA GLU A 153 -6.44 19.76 -12.90
C GLU A 153 -6.32 19.44 -11.43
N THR A 154 -6.53 18.14 -11.07
CA THR A 154 -6.63 17.76 -9.67
C THR A 154 -5.96 16.41 -9.39
N ILE A 155 -5.16 16.37 -8.34
CA ILE A 155 -4.68 15.11 -7.73
C ILE A 155 -5.69 14.69 -6.65
N LEU A 156 -6.18 13.46 -6.73
CA LEU A 156 -7.06 12.88 -5.72
C LEU A 156 -6.29 11.87 -4.89
N ILE A 157 -6.06 12.18 -3.62
CA ILE A 157 -5.46 11.26 -2.66
C ILE A 157 -6.55 10.43 -2.00
N ASN A 158 -6.48 9.13 -2.21
CA ASN A 158 -7.42 8.16 -1.69
C ASN A 158 -6.94 7.65 -0.31
N GLY A 159 -7.46 8.23 0.77
CA GLY A 159 -7.31 7.80 2.16
C GLY A 159 -8.57 7.14 2.71
N VAL A 160 -9.46 6.66 1.83
CA VAL A 160 -10.80 6.17 2.21
C VAL A 160 -10.75 4.85 2.94
N GLU A 161 -9.87 3.93 2.56
CA GLU A 161 -9.68 2.62 3.19
C GLU A 161 -11.02 1.91 3.49
N CYS A 162 -11.76 1.54 2.41
CA CYS A 162 -13.13 1.01 2.56
C CYS A 162 -13.21 -0.48 2.93
N GLU A 163 -12.12 -1.23 2.85
CA GLU A 163 -12.07 -2.64 3.24
C GLU A 163 -12.32 -2.81 4.74
N PRO A 164 -13.17 -3.77 5.17
CA PRO A 164 -13.27 -4.12 6.59
C PRO A 164 -11.92 -4.57 7.17
N PHE A 165 -11.75 -4.40 8.46
CA PHE A 165 -10.57 -4.75 9.26
C PHE A 165 -9.30 -3.92 9.01
N LEU A 166 -9.13 -3.27 7.88
CA LEU A 166 -7.93 -2.52 7.52
C LEU A 166 -7.91 -1.14 8.18
N THR A 167 -6.75 -0.77 8.75
CA THR A 167 -6.49 0.56 9.32
C THR A 167 -5.09 1.09 9.02
N SER A 168 -4.33 0.40 8.17
CA SER A 168 -2.94 0.74 7.82
C SER A 168 -2.79 2.15 7.23
N ASP A 169 -3.69 2.55 6.31
CA ASP A 169 -3.67 3.89 5.73
C ASP A 169 -4.08 4.95 6.76
N HIS A 170 -5.09 4.65 7.61
CA HIS A 170 -5.53 5.55 8.68
C HIS A 170 -4.39 5.87 9.66
N VAL A 171 -3.71 4.84 10.18
CA VAL A 171 -2.64 5.05 11.16
C VAL A 171 -1.37 5.64 10.50
N ALA A 172 -1.09 5.29 9.24
CA ALA A 172 0.03 5.87 8.49
C ALA A 172 -0.19 7.37 8.21
N MET A 173 -1.40 7.78 7.83
CA MET A 173 -1.74 9.20 7.64
C MET A 173 -1.58 9.99 8.95
N LYS A 174 -2.01 9.44 10.09
CA LYS A 174 -1.84 10.09 11.41
C LYS A 174 -0.37 10.23 11.80
N ARG A 175 0.43 9.17 11.60
CA ARG A 175 1.85 9.17 11.94
C ARG A 175 2.67 10.11 11.06
N ASP A 176 2.40 10.09 9.77
CA ASP A 176 3.23 10.71 8.75
C ASP A 176 2.47 11.88 8.05
N ILE A 177 1.68 12.66 8.81
CA ILE A 177 0.78 13.69 8.27
C ILE A 177 1.52 14.71 7.39
N LYS A 178 2.67 15.22 7.84
CA LYS A 178 3.50 16.14 7.07
C LYS A 178 4.00 15.51 5.77
N ALA A 179 4.48 14.26 5.83
CA ALA A 179 4.94 13.56 4.63
C ALA A 179 3.79 13.29 3.64
N LEU A 180 2.55 13.10 4.12
CA LEU A 180 1.38 13.00 3.28
C LEU A 180 1.16 14.28 2.45
N PHE A 181 1.23 15.44 3.10
CA PHE A 181 1.04 16.73 2.44
C PHE A 181 2.22 17.09 1.52
N ASP A 182 3.46 16.94 1.99
CA ASP A 182 4.66 17.14 1.16
C ASP A 182 4.61 16.25 -0.10
N GLY A 183 4.30 14.95 0.06
CA GLY A 183 4.18 14.04 -1.07
C GLY A 183 3.04 14.37 -2.01
N THR A 184 1.91 14.84 -1.47
CA THR A 184 0.79 15.35 -2.28
C THR A 184 1.21 16.58 -3.07
N HIS A 185 1.99 17.48 -2.49
CA HIS A 185 2.53 18.65 -3.16
C HIS A 185 3.46 18.25 -4.33
N TYR A 186 4.39 17.31 -4.13
CA TYR A 186 5.20 16.77 -5.23
C TYR A 186 4.36 16.15 -6.35
N LEU A 187 3.28 15.44 -6.00
CA LEU A 187 2.38 14.85 -7.01
C LEU A 187 1.60 15.92 -7.79
N ILE A 188 1.23 17.06 -7.17
CA ILE A 188 0.66 18.21 -7.87
C ILE A 188 1.68 18.74 -8.88
N GLN A 189 2.92 18.98 -8.47
CA GLN A 189 3.99 19.46 -9.34
C GLN A 189 4.30 18.47 -10.48
N ALA A 190 4.40 17.17 -10.18
CA ALA A 190 4.63 16.12 -11.18
C ALA A 190 3.57 16.07 -12.29
N ALA A 191 2.34 16.43 -11.98
CA ALA A 191 1.24 16.46 -12.95
C ALA A 191 1.03 17.83 -13.59
N GLY A 192 1.69 18.89 -13.11
CA GLY A 192 1.32 20.27 -13.46
C GLY A 192 -0.12 20.61 -13.04
N ALA A 193 -0.65 19.96 -12.01
CA ALA A 193 -2.01 20.12 -11.54
C ALA A 193 -2.17 21.42 -10.72
N LYS A 194 -3.42 21.90 -10.61
CA LYS A 194 -3.72 23.13 -9.87
C LYS A 194 -3.87 22.87 -8.37
N LYS A 195 -4.40 21.71 -7.99
CA LYS A 195 -4.74 21.38 -6.60
C LYS A 195 -4.79 19.88 -6.33
N ALA A 196 -4.90 19.55 -5.05
CA ALA A 196 -5.22 18.19 -4.62
C ALA A 196 -6.40 18.15 -3.63
N ILE A 197 -7.07 16.99 -3.59
CA ILE A 197 -8.07 16.64 -2.61
C ILE A 197 -7.59 15.38 -1.88
N ILE A 198 -7.51 15.44 -0.55
CA ILE A 198 -7.26 14.26 0.29
C ILE A 198 -8.61 13.77 0.79
N ALA A 199 -9.10 12.67 0.21
CA ALA A 199 -10.40 12.10 0.54
C ALA A 199 -10.27 11.05 1.65
N ILE A 200 -11.03 11.22 2.73
CA ILE A 200 -11.19 10.25 3.81
C ILE A 200 -12.66 9.96 4.06
N LYS A 201 -12.97 8.84 4.71
CA LYS A 201 -14.34 8.56 5.13
C LYS A 201 -14.81 9.51 6.22
N GLU A 202 -16.10 9.87 6.19
CA GLU A 202 -16.79 10.50 7.30
C GLU A 202 -16.68 9.69 8.61
N HIS A 203 -16.92 10.32 9.75
CA HIS A 203 -16.83 9.71 11.09
C HIS A 203 -15.39 9.37 11.54
N LYS A 204 -14.40 10.12 11.05
CA LYS A 204 -13.01 10.09 11.51
C LYS A 204 -12.55 11.48 11.97
N PRO A 205 -13.18 12.06 13.02
CA PRO A 205 -12.94 13.46 13.42
C PRO A 205 -11.48 13.71 13.81
N ASP A 206 -10.84 12.76 14.47
CA ASP A 206 -9.46 12.82 14.90
C ASP A 206 -8.46 12.95 13.72
N LEU A 207 -8.69 12.22 12.65
CA LEU A 207 -7.88 12.33 11.44
C LEU A 207 -8.23 13.60 10.66
N MET A 208 -9.52 13.96 10.58
CA MET A 208 -9.92 15.17 9.85
C MET A 208 -9.36 16.42 10.52
N GLU A 209 -9.34 16.51 11.85
CA GLU A 209 -8.74 17.62 12.59
C GLU A 209 -7.25 17.79 12.24
N LEU A 210 -6.47 16.70 12.23
CA LEU A 210 -5.06 16.71 11.83
C LEU A 210 -4.89 17.16 10.37
N LEU A 211 -5.72 16.65 9.45
CA LEU A 211 -5.66 17.02 8.04
C LEU A 211 -5.99 18.51 7.82
N VAL A 212 -7.00 19.03 8.50
CA VAL A 212 -7.40 20.45 8.40
C VAL A 212 -6.31 21.35 8.99
N GLU A 213 -5.69 20.95 10.09
CA GLU A 213 -4.59 21.73 10.68
C GLU A 213 -3.37 21.78 9.74
N GLU A 214 -2.93 20.64 9.22
CA GLU A 214 -1.79 20.59 8.31
C GLU A 214 -2.08 21.29 6.98
N ALA A 215 -3.32 21.26 6.49
CA ALA A 215 -3.74 21.94 5.26
C ALA A 215 -3.53 23.45 5.29
N LYS A 216 -3.44 24.08 6.46
CA LYS A 216 -3.15 25.52 6.59
C LYS A 216 -1.77 25.90 6.04
N ASN A 217 -0.86 24.94 5.92
CA ASN A 217 0.49 25.12 5.38
C ASN A 217 0.56 25.00 3.85
N TYR A 218 -0.58 24.68 3.18
CA TYR A 218 -0.64 24.40 1.73
C TYR A 218 -1.87 25.03 1.08
N ASP A 219 -1.69 26.01 0.22
CA ASP A 219 -2.80 26.77 -0.38
C ASP A 219 -3.68 25.96 -1.34
N ASN A 220 -3.21 24.81 -1.80
CA ASN A 220 -3.82 24.04 -2.87
C ASN A 220 -4.13 22.58 -2.51
N ILE A 221 -4.14 22.22 -1.23
CA ILE A 221 -4.48 20.87 -0.74
C ILE A 221 -5.70 20.95 0.17
N GLU A 222 -6.79 20.27 -0.20
CA GLU A 222 -8.08 20.30 0.50
C GLU A 222 -8.42 18.91 1.07
N PRO A 223 -8.52 18.74 2.41
CA PRO A 223 -9.14 17.55 3.00
C PRO A 223 -10.64 17.51 2.70
N ARG A 224 -11.18 16.32 2.39
CA ARG A 224 -12.60 16.13 2.11
C ARG A 224 -13.15 14.82 2.64
N GLU A 225 -14.27 14.88 3.33
CA GLU A 225 -15.01 13.69 3.73
C GLU A 225 -15.83 13.11 2.59
N VAL A 226 -15.91 11.78 2.54
CA VAL A 226 -16.78 11.02 1.65
C VAL A 226 -17.60 10.02 2.47
N PRO A 227 -18.80 9.61 2.00
CA PRO A 227 -19.67 8.71 2.74
C PRO A 227 -19.02 7.40 3.16
N ASP A 228 -19.30 6.94 4.38
CA ASP A 228 -18.86 5.62 4.88
C ASP A 228 -19.70 4.49 4.29
N ARG A 229 -19.32 4.08 3.09
CA ARG A 229 -19.97 2.99 2.33
C ARG A 229 -18.94 2.17 1.60
N TYR A 230 -19.21 0.90 1.43
CA TYR A 230 -18.46 0.05 0.51
C TYR A 230 -19.11 0.10 -0.90
N PRO A 231 -18.35 0.21 -1.99
CA PRO A 231 -16.88 0.29 -2.12
C PRO A 231 -16.36 1.73 -2.39
N MET A 232 -16.54 2.65 -1.46
CA MET A 232 -16.20 4.07 -1.64
C MET A 232 -14.72 4.32 -2.01
N GLY A 233 -13.82 3.43 -1.60
CA GLY A 233 -12.38 3.50 -1.95
C GLY A 233 -12.06 3.05 -3.38
N TRP A 234 -13.01 2.54 -4.15
CA TRP A 234 -12.79 2.24 -5.56
C TRP A 234 -12.66 3.52 -6.37
N GLU A 235 -11.66 3.58 -7.21
CA GLU A 235 -11.30 4.78 -7.97
C GLU A 235 -12.50 5.40 -8.69
N ARG A 236 -13.28 4.61 -9.43
CA ARG A 236 -14.47 5.10 -10.16
C ARG A 236 -15.57 5.62 -9.23
N VAL A 237 -15.81 4.93 -8.11
CA VAL A 237 -16.82 5.33 -7.14
C VAL A 237 -16.40 6.60 -6.43
N LEU A 238 -15.13 6.70 -6.04
CA LEU A 238 -14.57 7.87 -5.37
C LEU A 238 -14.63 9.10 -6.29
N ILE A 239 -14.17 8.98 -7.54
CA ILE A 239 -14.22 10.05 -8.55
C ILE A 239 -15.64 10.52 -8.77
N ARG A 240 -16.59 9.61 -8.99
CA ARG A 240 -18.01 9.97 -9.15
C ARG A 240 -18.56 10.69 -7.94
N THR A 241 -18.14 10.28 -6.73
CA THR A 241 -18.60 10.90 -5.48
C THR A 241 -18.05 12.31 -5.33
N VAL A 242 -16.75 12.51 -5.58
CA VAL A 242 -16.04 13.78 -5.37
C VAL A 242 -16.34 14.78 -6.50
N PHE A 243 -16.30 14.35 -7.76
CA PHE A 243 -16.37 15.25 -8.93
C PHE A 243 -17.70 15.21 -9.65
N LYS A 244 -18.59 14.25 -9.37
CA LYS A 244 -19.85 14.03 -10.12
C LYS A 244 -19.64 13.76 -11.61
N LYS A 245 -18.44 13.25 -11.97
CA LYS A 245 -18.03 12.91 -13.33
C LYS A 245 -17.77 11.41 -13.47
N GLU A 246 -17.88 10.91 -14.67
CA GLU A 246 -17.50 9.54 -15.07
C GLU A 246 -16.43 9.64 -16.17
N TYR A 247 -15.69 8.56 -16.40
CA TYR A 247 -14.65 8.46 -17.42
C TYR A 247 -14.68 7.05 -18.03
N ASP A 248 -14.19 6.90 -19.24
CA ASP A 248 -14.24 5.61 -19.95
C ASP A 248 -13.09 4.70 -19.57
N ARG A 249 -11.84 5.13 -19.73
CA ARG A 249 -10.64 4.31 -19.51
C ARG A 249 -9.85 4.74 -18.29
N LEU A 250 -9.40 5.99 -18.25
CA LEU A 250 -8.51 6.51 -17.20
C LEU A 250 -9.03 7.82 -16.62
N PRO A 251 -8.83 8.05 -15.32
CA PRO A 251 -9.19 9.32 -14.66
C PRO A 251 -8.60 10.57 -15.32
N ALA A 252 -7.47 10.45 -15.99
CA ALA A 252 -6.83 11.54 -16.72
C ALA A 252 -7.75 12.16 -17.81
N GLU A 253 -8.70 11.40 -18.36
CA GLU A 253 -9.69 11.90 -19.34
C GLU A 253 -10.55 13.04 -18.80
N ILE A 254 -10.70 13.08 -17.50
CA ILE A 254 -11.45 14.15 -16.80
C ILE A 254 -10.55 15.08 -15.99
N GLY A 255 -9.25 15.09 -16.26
CA GLY A 255 -8.25 15.93 -15.61
C GLY A 255 -7.90 15.51 -14.18
N VAL A 256 -8.02 14.24 -13.83
CA VAL A 256 -7.76 13.73 -12.48
C VAL A 256 -6.72 12.61 -12.49
N ILE A 257 -5.79 12.63 -11.53
CA ILE A 257 -4.94 11.46 -11.20
C ILE A 257 -5.24 11.03 -9.76
N VAL A 258 -5.42 9.73 -9.54
CA VAL A 258 -5.69 9.16 -8.21
C VAL A 258 -4.46 8.46 -7.68
N ASN A 259 -4.09 8.75 -6.42
CA ASN A 259 -3.05 8.03 -5.68
C ASN A 259 -3.57 7.63 -4.31
N ASN A 260 -3.03 6.54 -3.76
CA ASN A 260 -3.28 6.15 -2.38
C ASN A 260 -2.48 7.05 -1.41
N SER A 261 -2.97 7.25 -0.18
CA SER A 261 -2.32 8.07 0.84
C SER A 261 -0.92 7.58 1.21
N SER A 262 -0.72 6.28 1.40
CA SER A 262 0.60 5.70 1.66
C SER A 262 1.58 5.89 0.49
N THR A 263 1.07 5.95 -0.76
CA THR A 263 1.89 6.27 -1.94
C THR A 263 2.40 7.72 -1.88
N ALA A 264 1.56 8.67 -1.51
CA ALA A 264 1.98 10.07 -1.34
C ALA A 264 3.04 10.20 -0.22
N ILE A 265 2.84 9.52 0.92
CA ILE A 265 3.84 9.46 2.00
C ILE A 265 5.18 8.92 1.49
N ALA A 266 5.16 7.83 0.70
CA ALA A 266 6.37 7.24 0.13
C ALA A 266 7.08 8.18 -0.86
N VAL A 267 6.34 8.98 -1.64
CA VAL A 267 6.91 10.01 -2.52
C VAL A 267 7.68 11.06 -1.71
N SER A 268 7.10 11.56 -0.62
CA SER A 268 7.79 12.52 0.25
C SER A 268 9.07 11.94 0.86
N LYS A 269 8.99 10.76 1.48
CA LYS A 269 10.15 10.10 2.10
C LYS A 269 11.24 9.80 1.07
N GLY A 270 10.85 9.36 -0.11
CA GLY A 270 11.78 9.08 -1.20
C GLY A 270 12.52 10.33 -1.68
N ILE A 271 11.81 11.41 -1.95
CA ILE A 271 12.41 12.64 -2.45
C ILE A 271 13.25 13.34 -1.39
N ARG A 272 12.73 13.45 -0.15
CA ARG A 272 13.43 14.19 0.92
C ARG A 272 14.55 13.41 1.59
N GLN A 273 14.43 12.09 1.70
CA GLN A 273 15.34 11.26 2.49
C GLN A 273 16.13 10.25 1.62
N GLY A 274 15.76 10.08 0.35
CA GLY A 274 16.34 9.07 -0.54
C GLY A 274 15.88 7.64 -0.22
N GLU A 275 14.75 7.51 0.51
CA GLU A 275 14.23 6.21 0.97
C GLU A 275 13.37 5.52 -0.10
N ALA A 276 13.75 4.32 -0.51
CA ALA A 276 12.88 3.43 -1.27
C ALA A 276 11.85 2.75 -0.35
N ILE A 277 10.86 2.08 -0.96
CA ILE A 277 9.86 1.30 -0.23
C ILE A 277 10.51 0.00 0.27
N THR A 278 11.09 0.04 1.46
CA THR A 278 11.75 -1.11 2.13
C THR A 278 10.94 -1.63 3.33
N ARG A 279 10.03 -0.83 3.84
CA ARG A 279 9.14 -1.18 4.96
C ARG A 279 7.69 -0.82 4.64
N ARG A 280 6.77 -1.48 5.32
CA ARG A 280 5.33 -1.24 5.17
C ARG A 280 4.61 -1.20 6.51
N VAL A 281 3.65 -0.30 6.63
CA VAL A 281 2.61 -0.43 7.66
C VAL A 281 1.55 -1.37 7.13
N VAL A 282 1.33 -2.47 7.85
CA VAL A 282 0.39 -3.53 7.47
C VAL A 282 -0.55 -3.79 8.64
N THR A 283 -1.84 -3.87 8.37
CA THR A 283 -2.83 -4.26 9.38
C THR A 283 -2.91 -5.79 9.47
N PHE A 284 -2.63 -6.35 10.62
CA PHE A 284 -2.94 -7.72 10.99
C PHE A 284 -4.22 -7.71 11.80
N SER A 285 -5.33 -8.25 11.26
CA SER A 285 -6.64 -8.16 11.90
C SER A 285 -7.52 -9.37 11.57
N GLY A 286 -8.71 -9.39 12.13
CA GLY A 286 -9.65 -10.48 12.00
C GLY A 286 -9.94 -11.17 13.34
N ASN A 287 -10.89 -12.10 13.35
CA ASN A 287 -11.30 -12.82 14.55
C ASN A 287 -10.47 -14.09 14.82
N GLY A 288 -9.44 -14.37 14.01
CA GLY A 288 -8.51 -15.50 14.18
C GLY A 288 -7.20 -15.15 14.89
N LEU A 289 -6.94 -13.86 15.19
CA LEU A 289 -5.74 -13.40 15.89
C LEU A 289 -6.04 -13.11 17.36
N LYS A 290 -5.11 -13.44 18.26
CA LYS A 290 -5.22 -13.08 19.69
C LYS A 290 -5.16 -11.57 19.88
N GLU A 291 -4.21 -10.91 19.22
CA GLU A 291 -3.97 -9.48 19.31
C GLU A 291 -3.89 -8.81 17.93
N PRO A 292 -5.03 -8.44 17.32
CA PRO A 292 -5.02 -7.65 16.09
C PRO A 292 -4.18 -6.37 16.26
N GLN A 293 -3.34 -6.03 15.26
CA GLN A 293 -2.36 -4.96 15.38
C GLN A 293 -2.03 -4.31 14.02
N ASN A 294 -1.68 -3.03 14.00
CA ASN A 294 -0.94 -2.42 12.90
C ASN A 294 0.55 -2.58 13.15
N VAL A 295 1.28 -3.10 12.19
CA VAL A 295 2.72 -3.34 12.31
C VAL A 295 3.51 -2.57 11.25
N ASP A 296 4.65 -2.01 11.63
CA ASP A 296 5.66 -1.51 10.70
C ASP A 296 6.72 -2.59 10.52
N VAL A 297 6.86 -3.12 9.30
CA VAL A 297 7.61 -4.33 9.03
C VAL A 297 8.41 -4.23 7.73
N ALA A 298 9.60 -4.83 7.71
CA ALA A 298 10.44 -4.92 6.52
C ALA A 298 9.76 -5.78 5.43
N ILE A 299 9.86 -5.35 4.17
CA ILE A 299 9.44 -6.18 3.02
C ILE A 299 10.25 -7.47 3.00
N GLY A 300 9.58 -8.59 2.73
CA GLY A 300 10.24 -9.89 2.74
C GLY A 300 10.20 -10.63 4.09
N THR A 301 9.63 -10.02 5.14
CA THR A 301 9.39 -10.69 6.42
C THR A 301 8.28 -11.74 6.27
N PRO A 302 8.49 -12.98 6.73
CA PRO A 302 7.46 -14.02 6.73
C PRO A 302 6.26 -13.66 7.61
N VAL A 303 5.06 -13.98 7.15
CA VAL A 303 3.81 -13.65 7.87
C VAL A 303 3.71 -14.40 9.19
N ASN A 304 4.08 -15.69 9.24
CA ASN A 304 4.10 -16.48 10.46
C ASN A 304 4.99 -15.87 11.55
N TYR A 305 6.17 -15.33 11.17
CA TYR A 305 7.04 -14.64 12.12
C TYR A 305 6.35 -13.42 12.74
N ILE A 306 5.63 -12.64 11.92
CA ILE A 306 4.90 -11.46 12.42
C ILE A 306 3.76 -11.89 13.34
N VAL A 307 2.99 -12.91 12.94
CA VAL A 307 1.89 -13.43 13.75
C VAL A 307 2.37 -13.89 15.12
N GLU A 308 3.52 -14.60 15.18
CA GLU A 308 4.14 -14.99 16.45
C GLU A 308 4.45 -13.77 17.33
N LYS A 309 5.07 -12.73 16.76
CA LYS A 309 5.44 -11.49 17.49
C LYS A 309 4.24 -10.68 18.01
N ILE A 310 3.07 -10.83 17.41
CA ILE A 310 1.83 -10.16 17.86
C ILE A 310 0.91 -11.08 18.69
N GLY A 311 1.44 -12.16 19.26
CA GLY A 311 0.70 -13.02 20.21
C GLY A 311 0.06 -14.27 19.61
N GLY A 312 0.16 -14.49 18.32
CA GLY A 312 -0.26 -15.74 17.66
C GLY A 312 -1.74 -15.82 17.30
N TYR A 313 -2.13 -17.00 16.83
CA TYR A 313 -3.52 -17.34 16.50
C TYR A 313 -4.33 -17.66 17.75
N ILE A 314 -5.65 -17.43 17.71
CA ILE A 314 -6.54 -17.74 18.83
C ILE A 314 -6.57 -19.24 19.12
N ASP A 315 -6.66 -20.06 18.08
CA ASP A 315 -6.64 -21.51 18.15
C ASP A 315 -5.36 -22.03 17.49
N GLU A 316 -4.61 -22.91 18.15
CA GLU A 316 -3.35 -23.47 17.63
C GLU A 316 -3.58 -24.34 16.38
N ASP A 317 -4.76 -24.97 16.27
CA ASP A 317 -5.22 -25.74 15.10
C ASP A 317 -5.93 -24.87 14.06
N CYS A 318 -5.73 -23.56 14.10
CA CYS A 318 -6.49 -22.64 13.26
C CYS A 318 -6.07 -22.79 11.80
N ASP A 319 -6.72 -23.71 11.08
CA ASP A 319 -6.88 -23.70 9.64
C ASP A 319 -7.69 -22.45 9.21
N GLY A 320 -7.47 -21.31 9.88
CA GLY A 320 -8.17 -20.07 9.65
C GLY A 320 -7.99 -19.62 8.21
N PHE A 321 -8.99 -18.96 7.66
CA PHE A 321 -8.84 -18.32 6.37
C PHE A 321 -7.86 -17.16 6.50
N LEU A 322 -6.66 -17.35 5.97
CA LEU A 322 -5.69 -16.28 5.77
C LEU A 322 -6.00 -15.58 4.45
N VAL A 323 -6.11 -14.26 4.52
CA VAL A 323 -6.33 -13.41 3.35
C VAL A 323 -5.18 -12.39 3.27
N GLY A 324 -4.42 -12.42 2.19
CA GLY A 324 -3.48 -11.35 1.86
C GLY A 324 -4.26 -10.14 1.34
N GLY A 325 -4.51 -9.17 2.22
CA GLY A 325 -5.40 -8.03 1.99
C GLY A 325 -6.63 -8.04 2.89
N GLY A 326 -7.64 -7.23 2.54
CA GLY A 326 -8.94 -7.22 3.21
C GLY A 326 -9.85 -8.34 2.73
N PRO A 327 -10.94 -8.62 3.48
CA PRO A 327 -11.80 -9.77 3.18
C PRO A 327 -12.61 -9.64 1.88
N MET A 328 -12.78 -8.42 1.35
CA MET A 328 -13.59 -8.18 0.15
C MET A 328 -12.79 -8.31 -1.15
N MET A 329 -11.55 -7.78 -1.17
CA MET A 329 -10.71 -7.74 -2.39
C MET A 329 -9.40 -8.53 -2.24
N GLY A 330 -9.06 -8.97 -1.05
CA GLY A 330 -7.88 -9.75 -0.77
C GLY A 330 -7.95 -11.15 -1.39
N LYS A 331 -6.82 -11.83 -1.37
CA LYS A 331 -6.70 -13.20 -1.89
C LYS A 331 -6.49 -14.16 -0.73
N SER A 332 -7.33 -15.19 -0.63
CA SER A 332 -7.05 -16.30 0.30
C SER A 332 -5.69 -16.91 -0.03
N VAL A 333 -4.90 -17.21 0.97
CA VAL A 333 -3.59 -17.86 0.84
C VAL A 333 -3.64 -19.25 1.48
N MET A 334 -2.71 -20.13 1.12
CA MET A 334 -2.75 -21.52 1.57
C MET A 334 -2.16 -21.70 2.98
N ASN A 335 -1.21 -20.86 3.34
CA ASN A 335 -0.51 -20.88 4.63
C ASN A 335 0.14 -19.52 4.87
N ASP A 336 0.71 -19.32 6.05
CA ASP A 336 1.36 -18.10 6.53
C ASP A 336 2.86 -18.01 6.24
N THR A 337 3.42 -18.92 5.42
CA THR A 337 4.85 -18.92 5.08
C THR A 337 5.21 -17.92 3.97
N PHE A 338 4.21 -17.29 3.35
CA PHE A 338 4.47 -16.19 2.39
C PHE A 338 4.98 -14.94 3.12
N VAL A 339 5.53 -13.99 2.35
CA VAL A 339 6.18 -12.81 2.91
C VAL A 339 5.42 -11.54 2.60
N ILE A 340 5.65 -10.50 3.40
CA ILE A 340 5.16 -9.14 3.12
C ILE A 340 5.82 -8.61 1.84
N TYR A 341 5.02 -8.03 0.96
CA TYR A 341 5.45 -7.43 -0.29
C TYR A 341 5.08 -5.95 -0.37
N SER A 342 5.66 -5.21 -1.31
CA SER A 342 5.61 -3.73 -1.35
C SER A 342 4.19 -3.12 -1.30
N HIS A 343 3.20 -3.73 -1.92
CA HIS A 343 1.82 -3.24 -1.96
C HIS A 343 0.84 -4.00 -1.04
N ASN A 344 1.39 -4.76 -0.08
CA ASN A 344 0.59 -5.44 0.95
C ASN A 344 0.18 -4.43 2.03
N ASN A 345 -1.11 -4.26 2.26
CA ASN A 345 -1.66 -3.32 3.24
C ASN A 345 -2.36 -4.01 4.43
N ALA A 346 -2.68 -5.30 4.29
CA ALA A 346 -3.26 -6.07 5.37
C ALA A 346 -3.02 -7.58 5.23
N ILE A 347 -3.10 -8.25 6.36
CA ILE A 347 -3.31 -9.68 6.51
C ILE A 347 -4.55 -9.86 7.39
N THR A 348 -5.60 -10.45 6.81
CA THR A 348 -6.81 -10.74 7.55
C THR A 348 -6.86 -12.23 7.89
N VAL A 349 -7.03 -12.54 9.17
CA VAL A 349 -7.12 -13.92 9.67
C VAL A 349 -8.52 -14.13 10.24
N MET A 350 -9.26 -15.04 9.63
CA MET A 350 -10.63 -15.32 10.00
C MET A 350 -10.74 -16.73 10.60
N LYS A 351 -11.58 -16.88 11.62
CA LYS A 351 -11.95 -18.22 12.11
C LYS A 351 -12.74 -18.96 11.05
N LYS A 352 -12.50 -20.27 10.96
CA LYS A 352 -13.33 -21.16 10.17
C LYS A 352 -14.70 -21.28 10.85
N GLU A 353 -15.71 -20.67 10.27
CA GLU A 353 -17.09 -20.87 10.70
C GLU A 353 -17.70 -22.01 9.88
N ASN A 354 -18.45 -22.89 10.54
CA ASN A 354 -19.26 -23.92 9.88
C ASN A 354 -20.50 -23.27 9.25
N ILE A 355 -20.27 -22.40 8.27
CA ILE A 355 -21.34 -21.81 7.50
C ILE A 355 -21.79 -22.84 6.46
N GLN A 356 -23.04 -23.25 6.53
CA GLN A 356 -23.69 -23.97 5.41
C GLN A 356 -24.23 -22.91 4.44
N PRO A 357 -23.50 -22.62 3.35
CA PRO A 357 -23.96 -21.60 2.40
C PRO A 357 -25.25 -22.09 1.71
N LEU A 358 -26.29 -21.28 1.80
CA LEU A 358 -27.48 -21.52 0.98
C LEU A 358 -27.14 -21.24 -0.50
N PRO A 359 -27.70 -22.03 -1.45
CA PRO A 359 -27.52 -21.77 -2.86
C PRO A 359 -27.96 -20.34 -3.22
N CYS A 360 -27.21 -19.69 -4.08
CA CYS A 360 -27.55 -18.36 -4.57
C CYS A 360 -28.91 -18.40 -5.29
N LEU A 361 -29.85 -17.57 -4.84
CA LEU A 361 -31.19 -17.46 -5.45
C LEU A 361 -31.20 -16.69 -6.79
N LYS A 362 -30.04 -16.13 -7.19
CA LYS A 362 -29.88 -15.33 -8.41
C LYS A 362 -30.87 -14.15 -8.49
N CYS A 363 -31.21 -13.54 -7.36
CA CYS A 363 -32.16 -12.42 -7.29
C CYS A 363 -31.58 -11.09 -7.81
N GLY A 364 -30.26 -10.98 -8.02
CA GLY A 364 -29.61 -9.76 -8.50
C GLY A 364 -29.46 -8.64 -7.46
N GLU A 365 -29.79 -8.86 -6.20
CA GLU A 365 -29.74 -7.84 -5.16
C GLU A 365 -28.30 -7.37 -4.83
N CYS A 366 -27.29 -8.18 -5.14
CA CYS A 366 -25.87 -7.88 -4.92
C CYS A 366 -25.18 -7.24 -6.15
N THR A 367 -25.86 -7.11 -7.29
CA THR A 367 -25.37 -6.47 -8.52
C THR A 367 -26.09 -5.14 -8.77
#